data_5c91d5032f22e767ff9f1820ba5ee0db
#
_entry.id   5c91d5032f22e767ff9f1820ba5ee0db
#
_cell.length_a   1.000
_cell.length_b   1.000
_cell.length_c   1.000
_cell.angle_alpha   90.00
_cell.angle_beta   90.00
_cell.angle_gamma   90.00
#
_symmetry.space_group_name_H-M   'P 1'
#
loop_
_entity.id
_entity.type
_entity.pdbx_description
1 polymer ?
#
loop_
_entity_poly.entity_id
_entity_poly.type
_entity_poly.pdbx_seq_one_letter_code
_entity_poly.pdbx_strand_id
1 'polypeptide(L)'
;MALLGWSPKGELAEQELFTLPDLVKAFDMTGISKSPAIFDRQKLDHFNAVYLRSMAPEAFAKAAEPYIRQTVTDPRFDTAAIAALLQARCEKLTDIPEKVDFFDALPEYPVDYYTNKKSKTNPDVSRAMLEAVIPVLEGLTEWTDEAIHDALVDLAQRLEVKNATLMWPVRIAAAGKLV
;
A
#
# COMPACT_ATOMS: atom_id res chain seq x y z
N MET A 1 15.31 -14.36 -12.91
CA MET A 1 16.49 -14.78 -13.73
C MET A 1 16.16 -16.02 -14.55
N ALA A 2 15.71 -17.14 -13.97
CA ALA A 2 15.40 -18.35 -14.72
C ALA A 2 14.44 -18.11 -15.88
N LEU A 3 13.34 -17.38 -15.64
CA LEU A 3 12.32 -17.09 -16.67
C LEU A 3 12.77 -16.13 -17.81
N LEU A 4 14.00 -15.64 -17.79
CA LEU A 4 14.54 -14.85 -18.91
C LEU A 4 14.95 -15.69 -20.11
N GLY A 5 15.20 -16.97 -19.94
CA GLY A 5 15.63 -17.82 -21.03
C GLY A 5 15.32 -19.28 -20.83
N TRP A 6 14.47 -19.57 -19.85
CA TRP A 6 14.03 -20.91 -19.53
C TRP A 6 12.53 -20.91 -19.19
N SER A 7 11.83 -21.93 -19.61
CA SER A 7 10.42 -22.16 -19.25
C SER A 7 10.26 -23.59 -18.79
N PRO A 8 9.49 -23.81 -17.70
CA PRO A 8 9.17 -25.16 -17.27
C PRO A 8 8.33 -25.87 -18.34
N LYS A 9 8.34 -27.20 -18.33
CA LYS A 9 7.57 -28.04 -19.24
C LYS A 9 6.64 -28.97 -18.50
N GLY A 10 5.76 -29.61 -19.23
CA GLY A 10 4.80 -30.59 -18.68
C GLY A 10 3.80 -29.92 -17.74
N GLU A 11 3.55 -30.53 -16.60
CA GLU A 11 2.57 -30.07 -15.60
C GLU A 11 2.92 -28.73 -14.98
N LEU A 12 4.20 -28.31 -15.03
CA LEU A 12 4.68 -27.06 -14.49
C LEU A 12 4.70 -25.92 -15.51
N ALA A 13 4.25 -26.15 -16.75
CA ALA A 13 4.37 -25.17 -17.85
C ALA A 13 3.72 -23.81 -17.56
N GLU A 14 2.63 -23.81 -16.77
CA GLU A 14 1.91 -22.60 -16.37
C GLU A 14 2.42 -21.99 -15.04
N GLN A 15 3.35 -22.66 -14.36
CA GLN A 15 3.88 -22.19 -13.09
C GLN A 15 4.96 -21.14 -13.32
N GLU A 16 4.76 -19.94 -12.79
CA GLU A 16 5.72 -18.83 -12.88
C GLU A 16 6.46 -18.57 -11.56
N LEU A 17 5.87 -18.94 -10.43
CA LEU A 17 6.43 -18.73 -9.10
C LEU A 17 7.06 -20.03 -8.56
N PHE A 18 8.33 -19.94 -8.22
CA PHE A 18 9.10 -21.06 -7.68
C PHE A 18 9.90 -20.63 -6.47
N THR A 19 9.98 -21.46 -5.45
CA THR A 19 11.07 -21.34 -4.48
C THR A 19 12.38 -21.80 -5.15
N LEU A 20 13.52 -21.40 -4.62
CA LEU A 20 14.80 -21.85 -5.17
C LEU A 20 14.95 -23.39 -5.16
N PRO A 21 14.57 -24.12 -4.08
CA PRO A 21 14.56 -25.59 -4.10
C PRO A 21 13.65 -26.18 -5.16
N ASP A 22 12.47 -25.61 -5.39
CA ASP A 22 11.54 -26.12 -6.40
C ASP A 22 12.04 -25.83 -7.81
N LEU A 23 12.65 -24.65 -8.02
CA LEU A 23 13.28 -24.31 -9.30
C LEU A 23 14.42 -25.26 -9.64
N VAL A 24 15.25 -25.63 -8.65
CA VAL A 24 16.35 -26.60 -8.85
C VAL A 24 15.81 -27.97 -9.26
N LYS A 25 14.69 -28.42 -8.68
CA LYS A 25 14.06 -29.70 -9.05
C LYS A 25 13.40 -29.64 -10.42
N ALA A 26 12.79 -28.52 -10.77
CA ALA A 26 12.06 -28.33 -12.02
C ALA A 26 12.98 -28.07 -13.22
N PHE A 27 14.21 -27.60 -12.97
CA PHE A 27 15.12 -27.16 -14.03
C PHE A 27 15.55 -28.30 -14.93
N ASP A 28 15.32 -28.14 -16.23
CA ASP A 28 15.72 -29.03 -17.29
C ASP A 28 16.32 -28.23 -18.45
N MET A 29 17.42 -28.74 -19.01
CA MET A 29 18.11 -28.14 -20.14
C MET A 29 17.23 -28.00 -21.39
N THR A 30 16.24 -28.86 -21.56
CA THR A 30 15.30 -28.81 -22.70
C THR A 30 14.36 -27.61 -22.66
N GLY A 31 14.18 -26.99 -21.49
CA GLY A 31 13.39 -25.76 -21.30
C GLY A 31 14.11 -24.49 -21.70
N ILE A 32 15.40 -24.55 -22.03
CA ILE A 32 16.20 -23.36 -22.41
C ILE A 32 15.73 -22.87 -23.79
N SER A 33 15.39 -21.58 -23.84
CA SER A 33 15.02 -20.89 -25.07
C SER A 33 16.27 -20.48 -25.85
N LYS A 34 16.22 -20.64 -27.17
CA LYS A 34 17.25 -20.14 -28.11
C LYS A 34 16.96 -18.71 -28.57
N SER A 35 15.79 -18.19 -28.24
CA SER A 35 15.39 -16.82 -28.60
C SER A 35 15.96 -15.80 -27.65
N PRO A 36 16.28 -14.57 -28.11
CA PRO A 36 16.66 -13.48 -27.23
C PRO A 36 15.59 -13.23 -26.16
N ALA A 37 16.01 -13.07 -24.91
CA ALA A 37 15.12 -12.77 -23.82
C ALA A 37 15.00 -11.25 -23.63
N ILE A 38 13.78 -10.77 -23.45
CA ILE A 38 13.50 -9.39 -23.07
C ILE A 38 13.31 -9.36 -21.56
N PHE A 39 14.07 -8.47 -20.89
CA PHE A 39 13.91 -8.28 -19.45
C PHE A 39 12.65 -7.45 -19.17
N ASP A 40 11.63 -8.09 -18.62
CA ASP A 40 10.39 -7.41 -18.19
C ASP A 40 10.51 -7.02 -16.71
N ARG A 41 10.71 -5.72 -16.47
CA ARG A 41 10.82 -5.18 -15.13
C ARG A 41 9.48 -5.20 -14.39
N GLN A 42 8.37 -4.98 -15.09
CA GLN A 42 7.04 -5.01 -14.46
C GLN A 42 6.72 -6.41 -13.93
N LYS A 43 7.08 -7.44 -14.71
CA LYS A 43 6.93 -8.83 -14.28
C LYS A 43 7.82 -9.15 -13.07
N LEU A 44 9.03 -8.61 -13.02
CA LEU A 44 9.90 -8.76 -11.85
C LEU A 44 9.31 -8.08 -10.60
N ASP A 45 8.83 -6.85 -10.74
CA ASP A 45 8.20 -6.11 -9.65
C ASP A 45 6.92 -6.84 -9.17
N HIS A 46 6.14 -7.40 -10.08
CA HIS A 46 4.99 -8.24 -9.73
C HIS A 46 5.39 -9.48 -8.92
N PHE A 47 6.41 -10.22 -9.34
CA PHE A 47 6.88 -11.38 -8.58
C PHE A 47 7.39 -10.98 -7.20
N ASN A 48 8.15 -9.89 -7.12
CA ASN A 48 8.63 -9.37 -5.84
C ASN A 48 7.46 -9.04 -4.91
N ALA A 49 6.42 -8.38 -5.43
CA ALA A 49 5.20 -8.10 -4.67
C ALA A 49 4.52 -9.36 -4.13
N VAL A 50 4.43 -10.42 -4.95
CA VAL A 50 3.85 -11.70 -4.50
C VAL A 50 4.66 -12.31 -3.36
N TYR A 51 6.00 -12.33 -3.47
CA TYR A 51 6.85 -12.83 -2.38
C TYR A 51 6.73 -12.00 -1.11
N LEU A 52 6.74 -10.66 -1.20
CA LEU A 52 6.58 -9.79 -0.03
C LEU A 52 5.24 -10.00 0.67
N ARG A 53 4.15 -10.14 -0.09
CA ARG A 53 2.81 -10.41 0.46
C ARG A 53 2.69 -11.80 1.10
N SER A 54 3.44 -12.79 0.62
CA SER A 54 3.44 -14.14 1.17
C SER A 54 4.36 -14.33 2.38
N MET A 55 5.16 -13.34 2.73
CA MET A 55 5.99 -13.39 3.95
C MET A 55 5.13 -13.45 5.21
N ALA A 56 5.64 -14.13 6.24
CA ALA A 56 5.06 -13.99 7.58
C ALA A 56 5.10 -12.51 8.01
N PRO A 57 4.05 -11.99 8.67
CA PRO A 57 3.98 -10.57 9.04
C PRO A 57 5.21 -10.06 9.80
N GLU A 58 5.74 -10.86 10.72
CA GLU A 58 6.92 -10.53 11.51
C GLU A 58 8.20 -10.47 10.65
N ALA A 59 8.30 -11.35 9.67
CA ALA A 59 9.44 -11.36 8.74
C ALA A 59 9.38 -10.16 7.80
N PHE A 60 8.18 -9.79 7.33
CA PHE A 60 7.98 -8.59 6.53
C PHE A 60 8.27 -7.33 7.35
N ALA A 61 7.77 -7.22 8.58
CA ALA A 61 8.01 -6.09 9.47
C ALA A 61 9.50 -5.86 9.71
N LYS A 62 10.25 -6.94 9.99
CA LYS A 62 11.71 -6.88 10.14
C LYS A 62 12.43 -6.41 8.87
N ALA A 63 11.97 -6.85 7.70
CA ALA A 63 12.56 -6.45 6.42
C ALA A 63 12.21 -4.98 6.05
N ALA A 64 11.01 -4.52 6.42
CA ALA A 64 10.51 -3.18 6.14
C ALA A 64 11.06 -2.12 7.10
N GLU A 65 11.37 -2.46 8.33
CA GLU A 65 11.79 -1.53 9.39
C GLU A 65 12.92 -0.59 8.96
N PRO A 66 14.04 -1.04 8.34
CA PRO A 66 15.11 -0.14 7.91
C PRO A 66 14.66 0.89 6.88
N TYR A 67 13.65 0.59 6.08
CA TYR A 67 13.07 1.49 5.08
C TYR A 67 12.08 2.47 5.71
N ILE A 68 11.26 2.01 6.66
CA ILE A 68 10.35 2.87 7.42
C ILE A 68 11.15 3.92 8.20
N ARG A 69 12.23 3.51 8.87
CA ARG A 69 13.08 4.39 9.69
C ARG A 69 13.91 5.40 8.88
N GLN A 70 13.89 5.34 7.54
CA GLN A 70 14.50 6.40 6.72
C GLN A 70 13.71 7.71 6.78
N THR A 71 12.41 7.66 7.02
CA THR A 71 11.51 8.83 7.04
C THR A 71 10.73 8.94 8.35
N VAL A 72 10.38 7.83 8.98
CA VAL A 72 9.69 7.82 10.28
C VAL A 72 10.72 7.67 11.39
N THR A 73 11.18 8.81 11.90
CA THR A 73 12.26 8.89 12.90
C THR A 73 11.73 8.99 14.33
N ASP A 74 10.49 9.45 14.51
CA ASP A 74 9.85 9.56 15.81
C ASP A 74 9.64 8.16 16.44
N PRO A 75 10.23 7.88 17.62
CA PRO A 75 10.15 6.58 18.27
C PRO A 75 8.73 6.23 18.78
N ARG A 76 7.82 7.20 18.84
CA ARG A 76 6.43 6.95 19.23
C ARG A 76 5.67 6.11 18.20
N PHE A 77 6.11 6.11 16.95
CA PHE A 77 5.48 5.29 15.91
C PHE A 77 5.98 3.86 15.95
N ASP A 78 5.04 2.94 16.04
CA ASP A 78 5.29 1.49 15.95
C ASP A 78 5.53 1.09 14.49
N THR A 79 6.77 0.78 14.15
CA THR A 79 7.14 0.35 12.79
C THR A 79 6.51 -0.98 12.39
N ALA A 80 6.19 -1.85 13.35
CA ALA A 80 5.52 -3.11 13.03
C ALA A 80 4.05 -2.89 12.64
N ALA A 81 3.36 -1.97 13.32
CA ALA A 81 2.02 -1.57 12.94
C ALA A 81 1.99 -0.92 11.54
N ILE A 82 2.95 -0.01 11.26
CA ILE A 82 3.10 0.60 9.93
C ILE A 82 3.37 -0.47 8.86
N ALA A 83 4.27 -1.43 9.13
CA ALA A 83 4.57 -2.52 8.21
C ALA A 83 3.33 -3.37 7.89
N ALA A 84 2.50 -3.68 8.88
CA ALA A 84 1.26 -4.44 8.68
C ALA A 84 0.30 -3.74 7.71
N LEU A 85 0.18 -2.41 7.78
CA LEU A 85 -0.63 -1.62 6.84
C LEU A 85 -0.07 -1.63 5.41
N LEU A 86 1.25 -1.76 5.27
CA LEU A 86 1.93 -1.69 3.98
C LEU A 86 1.99 -3.04 3.25
N GLN A 87 2.05 -4.17 3.95
CA GLN A 87 2.38 -5.48 3.38
C GLN A 87 1.51 -5.84 2.17
N ALA A 88 0.20 -5.67 2.26
CA ALA A 88 -0.72 -6.00 1.18
C ALA A 88 -0.52 -5.16 -0.09
N ARG A 89 0.12 -3.98 0.03
CA ARG A 89 0.29 -2.98 -1.04
C ARG A 89 1.75 -2.74 -1.40
N CYS A 90 2.68 -3.50 -0.78
CA CYS A 90 4.11 -3.34 -1.01
C CYS A 90 4.54 -4.14 -2.24
N GLU A 91 5.11 -3.45 -3.21
CA GLU A 91 5.73 -4.07 -4.39
C GLU A 91 7.25 -4.16 -4.22
N LYS A 92 7.86 -3.13 -3.64
CA LYS A 92 9.30 -3.06 -3.33
C LYS A 92 9.49 -2.41 -1.97
N LEU A 93 10.42 -2.93 -1.19
CA LEU A 93 10.78 -2.32 0.10
C LEU A 93 11.35 -0.91 -0.07
N THR A 94 12.01 -0.63 -1.20
CA THR A 94 12.56 0.68 -1.52
C THR A 94 11.51 1.77 -1.73
N ASP A 95 10.25 1.41 -1.96
CA ASP A 95 9.16 2.37 -2.16
C ASP A 95 8.51 2.78 -0.82
N ILE A 96 8.87 2.11 0.28
CA ILE A 96 8.30 2.35 1.61
C ILE A 96 8.55 3.78 2.09
N PRO A 97 9.77 4.36 2.03
CA PRO A 97 10.01 5.70 2.55
C PRO A 97 9.04 6.75 2.01
N GLU A 98 8.76 6.73 0.70
CA GLU A 98 7.84 7.67 0.07
C GLU A 98 6.38 7.44 0.47
N LYS A 99 6.03 6.22 0.91
CA LYS A 99 4.66 5.88 1.33
C LYS A 99 4.36 6.30 2.76
N VAL A 100 5.38 6.53 3.59
CA VAL A 100 5.25 6.78 5.02
C VAL A 100 5.86 8.11 5.48
N ASP A 101 6.30 8.96 4.57
CA ASP A 101 6.95 10.24 4.88
C ASP A 101 6.07 11.24 5.64
N PHE A 102 4.75 11.07 5.60
CA PHE A 102 3.78 11.92 6.29
C PHE A 102 3.61 11.62 7.79
N PHE A 103 4.22 10.53 8.31
CA PHE A 103 4.06 10.17 9.73
C PHE A 103 4.76 11.16 10.67
N ASP A 104 5.98 11.56 10.38
CA ASP A 104 6.72 12.51 11.21
C ASP A 104 6.26 13.96 10.99
N ALA A 105 5.93 14.31 9.74
CA ALA A 105 5.43 15.63 9.38
C ALA A 105 4.63 15.56 8.07
N LEU A 106 3.50 16.25 8.03
CA LEU A 106 2.75 16.37 6.79
C LEU A 106 3.57 17.14 5.75
N PRO A 107 3.70 16.63 4.51
CA PRO A 107 4.32 17.36 3.42
C PRO A 107 3.49 18.60 3.06
N GLU A 108 4.11 19.61 2.44
CA GLU A 108 3.37 20.68 1.79
C GLU A 108 2.64 20.13 0.57
N TYR A 109 1.35 20.43 0.44
CA TYR A 109 0.53 19.97 -0.66
C TYR A 109 -0.45 21.02 -1.16
N PRO A 110 -0.78 21.00 -2.46
CA PRO A 110 -1.68 21.97 -3.05
C PRO A 110 -3.14 21.73 -2.62
N VAL A 111 -3.89 22.82 -2.46
CA VAL A 111 -5.33 22.78 -2.14
C VAL A 111 -6.14 22.00 -3.19
N ASP A 112 -5.65 21.95 -4.42
CA ASP A 112 -6.31 21.21 -5.51
C ASP A 112 -6.44 19.69 -5.25
N TYR A 113 -5.65 19.13 -4.32
CA TYR A 113 -5.81 17.71 -3.91
C TYR A 113 -7.17 17.42 -3.28
N TYR A 114 -7.84 18.43 -2.73
CA TYR A 114 -9.18 18.31 -2.21
C TYR A 114 -10.26 18.22 -3.28
N THR A 115 -9.89 18.44 -4.57
CA THR A 115 -10.82 18.31 -5.70
C THR A 115 -10.80 16.92 -6.28
N ASN A 116 -11.92 16.21 -6.23
CA ASN A 116 -12.06 14.88 -6.82
C ASN A 116 -13.45 14.69 -7.44
N LYS A 117 -13.49 14.47 -8.76
CA LYS A 117 -14.76 14.29 -9.49
C LYS A 117 -15.54 13.04 -9.08
N LYS A 118 -14.83 11.94 -8.77
CA LYS A 118 -15.48 10.68 -8.35
C LYS A 118 -16.10 10.81 -6.97
N SER A 119 -15.43 11.51 -6.06
CA SER A 119 -15.89 11.78 -4.70
C SER A 119 -16.81 13.01 -4.63
N LYS A 120 -17.00 13.73 -5.74
CA LYS A 120 -17.78 14.96 -5.83
C LYS A 120 -17.32 16.03 -4.83
N THR A 121 -16.02 16.16 -4.64
CA THR A 121 -15.41 17.13 -3.73
C THR A 121 -14.74 18.27 -4.50
N ASN A 122 -14.67 19.41 -3.84
CA ASN A 122 -13.89 20.59 -4.14
C ASN A 122 -13.40 21.19 -2.80
N PRO A 123 -12.59 22.25 -2.77
CA PRO A 123 -12.08 22.81 -1.52
C PRO A 123 -13.18 23.21 -0.53
N ASP A 124 -14.29 23.78 -0.98
CA ASP A 124 -15.37 24.23 -0.10
C ASP A 124 -16.13 23.04 0.52
N VAL A 125 -16.50 22.05 -0.30
CA VAL A 125 -17.12 20.80 0.17
C VAL A 125 -16.18 20.08 1.13
N SER A 126 -14.90 20.02 0.79
CA SER A 126 -13.89 19.32 1.61
C SER A 126 -13.72 20.00 2.97
N ARG A 127 -13.72 21.33 3.00
CA ARG A 127 -13.69 22.09 4.26
C ARG A 127 -14.89 21.76 5.14
N ALA A 128 -16.11 21.81 4.58
CA ALA A 128 -17.32 21.50 5.32
C ALA A 128 -17.32 20.06 5.88
N MET A 129 -16.78 19.09 5.10
CA MET A 129 -16.64 17.71 5.57
C MET A 129 -15.63 17.59 6.72
N LEU A 130 -14.47 18.26 6.61
CA LEU A 130 -13.46 18.25 7.68
C LEU A 130 -13.97 18.92 8.96
N GLU A 131 -14.66 20.05 8.86
CA GLU A 131 -15.28 20.72 10.00
C GLU A 131 -16.30 19.81 10.71
N ALA A 132 -17.04 18.97 9.96
CA ALA A 132 -17.97 18.01 10.53
C ALA A 132 -17.25 16.77 11.14
N VAL A 133 -16.11 16.37 10.59
CA VAL A 133 -15.35 15.19 11.03
C VAL A 133 -14.61 15.44 12.34
N ILE A 134 -14.02 16.62 12.53
CA ILE A 134 -13.19 16.94 13.70
C ILE A 134 -13.89 16.61 15.02
N PRO A 135 -15.10 17.12 15.32
CA PRO A 135 -15.75 16.83 16.60
C PRO A 135 -16.15 15.36 16.78
N VAL A 136 -16.37 14.63 15.67
CA VAL A 136 -16.67 13.20 15.72
C VAL A 136 -15.43 12.41 16.12
N LEU A 137 -14.27 12.72 15.53
CA LEU A 137 -13.00 12.08 15.88
C LEU A 137 -12.55 12.45 17.31
N GLU A 138 -12.71 13.71 17.72
CA GLU A 138 -12.41 14.14 19.10
C GLU A 138 -13.27 13.44 20.16
N GLY A 139 -14.48 13.03 19.78
CA GLY A 139 -15.39 12.31 20.66
C GLY A 139 -15.13 10.80 20.75
N LEU A 140 -14.21 10.23 19.97
CA LEU A 140 -13.89 8.81 20.02
C LEU A 140 -13.15 8.46 21.31
N THR A 141 -13.65 7.46 22.01
CA THR A 141 -13.03 6.90 23.22
C THR A 141 -11.99 5.83 22.88
N GLU A 142 -12.14 5.16 21.74
CA GLU A 142 -11.23 4.14 21.23
C GLU A 142 -10.81 4.49 19.81
N TRP A 143 -9.50 4.45 19.57
CA TRP A 143 -8.89 4.73 18.27
C TRP A 143 -8.47 3.43 17.59
N THR A 144 -9.47 2.67 17.12
CA THR A 144 -9.29 1.47 16.32
C THR A 144 -9.76 1.73 14.88
N ASP A 145 -9.29 0.92 13.94
CA ASP A 145 -9.68 1.03 12.52
C ASP A 145 -11.20 0.92 12.38
N GLU A 146 -11.83 0.01 13.14
CA GLU A 146 -13.28 -0.22 13.12
C GLU A 146 -14.03 0.98 13.69
N ALA A 147 -13.63 1.49 14.86
CA ALA A 147 -14.29 2.62 15.51
C ALA A 147 -14.23 3.90 14.65
N ILE A 148 -13.06 4.18 14.06
CA ILE A 148 -12.87 5.32 13.17
C ILE A 148 -13.72 5.16 11.91
N HIS A 149 -13.68 3.97 11.27
CA HIS A 149 -14.44 3.68 10.08
C HIS A 149 -15.95 3.86 10.31
N ASP A 150 -16.49 3.24 11.36
CA ASP A 150 -17.91 3.26 11.66
C ASP A 150 -18.39 4.68 11.99
N ALA A 151 -17.62 5.44 12.78
CA ALA A 151 -17.93 6.82 13.09
C ALA A 151 -17.98 7.71 11.82
N LEU A 152 -17.07 7.49 10.87
CA LEU A 152 -17.05 8.25 9.61
C LEU A 152 -18.20 7.82 8.67
N VAL A 153 -18.55 6.54 8.64
CA VAL A 153 -19.68 6.03 7.85
C VAL A 153 -21.00 6.58 8.40
N ASP A 154 -21.19 6.53 9.72
CA ASP A 154 -22.38 7.08 10.38
C ASP A 154 -22.50 8.60 10.16
N LEU A 155 -21.37 9.32 10.19
CA LEU A 155 -21.37 10.74 9.88
C LEU A 155 -21.78 11.02 8.43
N ALA A 156 -21.26 10.24 7.46
CA ALA A 156 -21.64 10.39 6.07
C ALA A 156 -23.14 10.16 5.85
N GLN A 157 -23.71 9.18 6.54
CA GLN A 157 -25.16 8.91 6.50
C GLN A 157 -25.97 10.07 7.10
N ARG A 158 -25.56 10.59 8.25
CA ARG A 158 -26.23 11.75 8.89
C ARG A 158 -26.19 13.01 8.04
N LEU A 159 -25.12 13.20 7.29
CA LEU A 159 -24.96 14.33 6.36
C LEU A 159 -25.58 14.06 4.98
N GLU A 160 -26.17 12.89 4.77
CA GLU A 160 -26.74 12.47 3.49
C GLU A 160 -25.77 12.55 2.29
N VAL A 161 -24.47 12.33 2.56
CA VAL A 161 -23.41 12.33 1.55
C VAL A 161 -22.88 10.90 1.32
N LYS A 162 -22.22 10.71 0.18
CA LYS A 162 -21.52 9.44 -0.07
C LYS A 162 -20.29 9.33 0.84
N ASN A 163 -19.97 8.11 1.30
CA ASN A 163 -18.76 7.85 2.07
C ASN A 163 -17.51 8.44 1.39
N ALA A 164 -17.40 8.30 0.05
CA ALA A 164 -16.27 8.86 -0.70
C ALA A 164 -16.19 10.40 -0.61
N THR A 165 -17.31 11.10 -0.49
CA THR A 165 -17.34 12.56 -0.37
C THR A 165 -16.79 13.02 0.99
N LEU A 166 -17.06 12.28 2.05
CA LEU A 166 -16.53 12.55 3.38
C LEU A 166 -15.09 12.05 3.54
N MET A 167 -14.79 10.84 3.08
CA MET A 167 -13.49 10.20 3.33
C MET A 167 -12.36 10.76 2.46
N TRP A 168 -12.66 11.33 1.29
CA TRP A 168 -11.61 11.91 0.43
C TRP A 168 -10.85 13.05 1.12
N PRO A 169 -11.51 14.09 1.65
CA PRO A 169 -10.80 15.16 2.37
C PRO A 169 -10.08 14.66 3.62
N VAL A 170 -10.62 13.69 4.35
CA VAL A 170 -9.95 13.09 5.52
C VAL A 170 -8.63 12.44 5.11
N ARG A 171 -8.61 11.69 4.00
CA ARG A 171 -7.38 11.09 3.46
C ARG A 171 -6.32 12.14 3.14
N ILE A 172 -6.72 13.21 2.43
CA ILE A 172 -5.79 14.26 2.03
C ILE A 172 -5.26 14.99 3.27
N ALA A 173 -6.12 15.32 4.23
CA ALA A 173 -5.72 15.98 5.47
C ALA A 173 -4.77 15.12 6.31
N ALA A 174 -4.96 13.81 6.35
CA ALA A 174 -4.14 12.88 7.12
C ALA A 174 -2.77 12.59 6.48
N ALA A 175 -2.69 12.53 5.15
CA ALA A 175 -1.48 12.08 4.45
C ALA A 175 -0.77 13.17 3.64
N GLY A 176 -1.43 14.29 3.33
CA GLY A 176 -0.88 15.36 2.50
C GLY A 176 -0.61 14.95 1.05
N LYS A 177 -1.20 13.85 0.57
CA LYS A 177 -0.93 13.32 -0.77
C LYS A 177 -2.12 12.58 -1.36
N LEU A 178 -2.08 12.41 -2.68
CA LEU A 178 -3.03 11.59 -3.42
C LEU A 178 -2.68 10.11 -3.25
N VAL A 179 -3.41 9.39 -2.40
CA VAL A 179 -3.19 7.97 -2.05
C VAL A 179 -4.32 7.10 -2.58
#